data_2e503190a89faf9f750eade16112c4e9
#
_entry.id   2e503190a89faf9f750eade16112c4e9
#
_cell.length_a   1.000
_cell.length_b   1.000
_cell.length_c   1.000
_cell.angle_alpha   90.00
_cell.angle_beta   90.00
_cell.angle_gamma   90.00
#
_symmetry.space_group_name_H-M   'P 1'
#
loop_
_entity.id
_entity.type
_entity.pdbx_description
1 polymer ?
#
loop_
_entity_poly.entity_id
_entity_poly.type
_entity_poly.pdbx_seq_one_letter_code
_entity_poly.pdbx_strand_id
1 'polypeptide(L)'
;MGTNSMNTEMITETETFLKDTFTASTYLQNNPTDRDYRLEHSYRVANIAKAIAEAEGFNVTYAVIAGLLHDIAYCEEMVTREDRMNHGRRSAAIVRPFLEGLGLPADAVDEICYGIAIHVDDEADFEWVRTPFSETVGDADNIDRFDAYRIYETLEYLKFSEMSLADKREKVASTIEKLIRLKEMKLGTATAKDLWLQRLDYYIGFYEKLRSQLKNSSTIL
;
A
#
# COMPACT_ATOMS: atom_id res chain seq x y z
N MET A 1 12.91 -30.61 -0.49
CA MET A 1 13.80 -29.41 -0.38
C MET A 1 13.61 -28.41 -1.55
N GLY A 2 12.93 -28.75 -2.64
CA GLY A 2 12.88 -27.92 -3.87
C GLY A 2 11.98 -26.66 -3.84
N THR A 3 10.75 -26.77 -3.37
CA THR A 3 9.76 -25.65 -3.51
C THR A 3 10.04 -24.46 -2.61
N ASN A 4 10.48 -24.66 -1.38
CA ASN A 4 10.75 -23.55 -0.46
C ASN A 4 11.99 -22.75 -0.84
N SER A 5 13.01 -23.41 -1.44
CA SER A 5 14.22 -22.75 -1.96
C SER A 5 13.88 -21.89 -3.18
N MET A 6 13.08 -22.40 -4.11
CA MET A 6 12.66 -21.68 -5.33
C MET A 6 11.80 -20.45 -5.01
N ASN A 7 10.87 -20.56 -4.06
CA ASN A 7 10.06 -19.44 -3.62
C ASN A 7 10.90 -18.32 -2.99
N THR A 8 11.91 -18.68 -2.18
CA THR A 8 12.83 -17.71 -1.59
C THR A 8 13.68 -17.02 -2.65
N GLU A 9 14.12 -17.75 -3.66
CA GLU A 9 14.91 -17.21 -4.79
C GLU A 9 14.09 -16.19 -5.59
N MET A 10 12.85 -16.52 -5.97
CA MET A 10 11.95 -15.59 -6.68
C MET A 10 11.72 -14.29 -5.90
N ILE A 11 11.50 -14.38 -4.58
CA ILE A 11 11.34 -13.17 -3.75
C ILE A 11 12.63 -12.35 -3.74
N THR A 12 13.80 -12.97 -3.61
CA THR A 12 15.10 -12.29 -3.61
C THR A 12 15.38 -11.60 -4.95
N GLU A 13 15.07 -12.27 -6.07
CA GLU A 13 15.17 -11.67 -7.40
C GLU A 13 14.22 -10.50 -7.57
N THR A 14 12.99 -10.61 -7.04
CA THR A 14 12.00 -9.53 -7.06
C THR A 14 12.46 -8.31 -6.26
N GLU A 15 13.04 -8.53 -5.06
CA GLU A 15 13.61 -7.43 -4.26
C GLU A 15 14.78 -6.76 -4.98
N THR A 16 15.62 -7.55 -5.65
CA THR A 16 16.74 -7.04 -6.43
C THR A 16 16.24 -6.19 -7.59
N PHE A 17 15.28 -6.70 -8.35
CA PHE A 17 14.66 -5.98 -9.47
C PHE A 17 14.04 -4.65 -9.03
N LEU A 18 13.29 -4.63 -7.92
CA LEU A 18 12.73 -3.39 -7.36
C LEU A 18 13.82 -2.37 -7.00
N LYS A 19 14.84 -2.80 -6.25
CA LYS A 19 15.95 -1.94 -5.81
C LYS A 19 16.75 -1.40 -6.99
N ASP A 20 17.06 -2.23 -7.96
CA ASP A 20 17.82 -1.85 -9.15
C ASP A 20 17.02 -0.86 -10.01
N THR A 21 15.72 -1.10 -10.20
CA THR A 21 14.84 -0.18 -10.92
C THR A 21 14.79 1.19 -10.26
N PHE A 22 14.62 1.25 -8.94
CA PHE A 22 14.58 2.52 -8.22
C PHE A 22 15.96 3.20 -8.17
N THR A 23 17.04 2.44 -8.10
CA THR A 23 18.40 2.98 -8.13
C THR A 23 18.77 3.54 -9.51
N ALA A 24 18.30 2.90 -10.59
CA ALA A 24 18.53 3.35 -11.96
C ALA A 24 17.66 4.55 -12.35
N SER A 25 16.60 4.84 -11.63
CA SER A 25 15.69 5.96 -11.91
C SER A 25 16.36 7.31 -11.70
N THR A 26 16.47 8.10 -12.78
CA THR A 26 16.96 9.49 -12.69
C THR A 26 16.07 10.35 -11.79
N TYR A 27 14.76 10.14 -11.81
CA TYR A 27 13.83 10.86 -10.93
C TYR A 27 14.13 10.56 -9.46
N LEU A 28 14.23 9.29 -9.07
CA LEU A 28 14.46 8.89 -7.68
C LEU A 28 15.90 9.16 -7.19
N GLN A 29 16.87 9.22 -8.11
CA GLN A 29 18.22 9.71 -7.77
C GLN A 29 18.22 11.17 -7.32
N ASN A 30 17.36 11.99 -7.94
CA ASN A 30 17.18 13.39 -7.58
C ASN A 30 16.21 13.59 -6.40
N ASN A 31 15.44 12.56 -6.03
CA ASN A 31 14.45 12.57 -4.96
C ASN A 31 14.66 11.37 -4.01
N PRO A 32 15.78 11.31 -3.26
CA PRO A 32 16.14 10.15 -2.45
C PRO A 32 15.14 9.85 -1.32
N THR A 33 14.50 10.86 -0.76
CA THR A 33 13.45 10.69 0.26
C THR A 33 12.23 9.95 -0.32
N ASP A 34 11.82 10.28 -1.55
CA ASP A 34 10.72 9.59 -2.22
C ASP A 34 11.10 8.14 -2.52
N ARG A 35 12.35 7.91 -2.96
CA ARG A 35 12.86 6.56 -3.19
C ARG A 35 12.77 5.70 -1.93
N ASP A 36 13.31 6.20 -0.83
CA ASP A 36 13.36 5.47 0.43
C ASP A 36 11.94 5.20 0.97
N TYR A 37 11.06 6.21 0.89
CA TYR A 37 9.64 6.05 1.22
C TYR A 37 8.97 4.96 0.38
N ARG A 38 9.17 4.95 -0.96
CA ARG A 38 8.56 3.96 -1.85
C ARG A 38 9.07 2.55 -1.60
N LEU A 39 10.37 2.39 -1.32
CA LEU A 39 10.92 1.09 -0.91
C LEU A 39 10.29 0.59 0.39
N GLU A 40 10.27 1.41 1.43
CA GLU A 40 9.68 1.05 2.72
C GLU A 40 8.19 0.70 2.59
N HIS A 41 7.44 1.49 1.83
CA HIS A 41 6.03 1.25 1.53
C HIS A 41 5.82 -0.10 0.82
N SER A 42 6.60 -0.38 -0.24
CA SER A 42 6.52 -1.66 -0.96
C SER A 42 6.75 -2.85 -0.03
N TYR A 43 7.72 -2.78 0.88
CA TYR A 43 7.94 -3.84 1.87
C TYR A 43 6.79 -3.99 2.86
N ARG A 44 6.20 -2.89 3.34
CA ARG A 44 5.04 -2.96 4.25
C ARG A 44 3.83 -3.56 3.56
N VAL A 45 3.54 -3.15 2.31
CA VAL A 45 2.45 -3.71 1.51
C VAL A 45 2.67 -5.20 1.23
N ALA A 46 3.88 -5.61 0.86
CA ALA A 46 4.21 -7.01 0.64
C ALA A 46 4.02 -7.88 1.89
N ASN A 47 4.38 -7.37 3.08
CA ASN A 47 4.15 -8.08 4.34
C ASN A 47 2.66 -8.19 4.70
N ILE A 48 1.85 -7.17 4.39
CA ILE A 48 0.40 -7.23 4.58
C ILE A 48 -0.22 -8.23 3.60
N ALA A 49 0.14 -8.16 2.32
CA ALA A 49 -0.31 -9.10 1.29
C ALA A 49 0.07 -10.55 1.63
N LYS A 50 1.28 -10.76 2.18
CA LYS A 50 1.72 -12.05 2.72
C LYS A 50 0.78 -12.56 3.81
N ALA A 51 0.47 -11.73 4.80
CA ALA A 51 -0.40 -12.12 5.91
C ALA A 51 -1.81 -12.47 5.44
N ILE A 52 -2.36 -11.72 4.48
CA ILE A 52 -3.65 -12.03 3.86
C ILE A 52 -3.57 -13.37 3.13
N ALA A 53 -2.55 -13.59 2.30
CA ALA A 53 -2.39 -14.81 1.51
C ALA A 53 -2.21 -16.05 2.38
N GLU A 54 -1.45 -15.96 3.49
CA GLU A 54 -1.28 -17.04 4.46
C GLU A 54 -2.61 -17.43 5.12
N ALA A 55 -3.44 -16.47 5.49
CA ALA A 55 -4.70 -16.71 6.16
C ALA A 55 -5.80 -17.23 5.20
N GLU A 56 -5.82 -16.74 3.96
CA GLU A 56 -6.83 -17.10 2.96
C GLU A 56 -6.41 -18.32 2.12
N GLY A 57 -5.19 -18.85 2.30
CA GLY A 57 -4.69 -20.02 1.56
C GLY A 57 -4.31 -19.70 0.10
N PHE A 58 -3.97 -18.44 -0.21
CA PHE A 58 -3.48 -18.03 -1.52
C PHE A 58 -2.00 -18.37 -1.70
N ASN A 59 -1.50 -18.21 -2.93
CA ASN A 59 -0.07 -18.34 -3.18
C ASN A 59 0.69 -17.17 -2.53
N VAL A 60 1.35 -17.45 -1.42
CA VAL A 60 2.10 -16.47 -0.62
C VAL A 60 3.21 -15.79 -1.42
N THR A 61 3.93 -16.56 -2.25
CA THR A 61 5.02 -16.02 -3.07
C THR A 61 4.48 -14.99 -4.07
N TYR A 62 3.37 -15.30 -4.74
CA TYR A 62 2.76 -14.38 -5.71
C TYR A 62 2.22 -13.11 -5.02
N ALA A 63 1.62 -13.24 -3.84
CA ALA A 63 1.15 -12.09 -3.09
C ALA A 63 2.30 -11.17 -2.64
N VAL A 64 3.43 -11.74 -2.20
CA VAL A 64 4.64 -10.97 -1.85
C VAL A 64 5.21 -10.27 -3.07
N ILE A 65 5.35 -10.97 -4.20
CA ILE A 65 5.84 -10.39 -5.45
C ILE A 65 4.94 -9.23 -5.89
N ALA A 66 3.63 -9.43 -5.91
CA ALA A 66 2.67 -8.40 -6.29
C ALA A 66 2.75 -7.17 -5.36
N GLY A 67 2.82 -7.39 -4.05
CA GLY A 67 2.96 -6.32 -3.06
C GLY A 67 4.27 -5.55 -3.17
N LEU A 68 5.40 -6.22 -3.45
CA LEU A 68 6.69 -5.56 -3.68
C LEU A 68 6.67 -4.65 -4.91
N LEU A 69 5.98 -5.07 -5.98
CA LEU A 69 6.07 -4.44 -7.29
C LEU A 69 4.91 -3.51 -7.64
N HIS A 70 3.85 -3.41 -6.79
CA HIS A 70 2.63 -2.67 -7.14
C HIS A 70 2.87 -1.21 -7.53
N ASP A 71 3.81 -0.57 -6.87
CA ASP A 71 4.14 0.85 -7.01
C ASP A 71 5.44 1.11 -7.82
N ILE A 72 5.97 0.10 -8.54
CA ILE A 72 7.26 0.25 -9.24
C ILE A 72 7.25 1.36 -10.29
N ALA A 73 6.08 1.75 -10.82
CA ALA A 73 5.94 2.85 -11.76
C ALA A 73 6.38 4.20 -11.17
N TYR A 74 6.47 4.33 -9.85
CA TYR A 74 7.06 5.52 -9.21
C TYR A 74 8.57 5.67 -9.42
N CYS A 75 9.21 4.74 -10.14
CA CYS A 75 10.52 5.00 -10.73
C CYS A 75 10.47 6.13 -11.78
N GLU A 76 9.29 6.47 -12.28
CA GLU A 76 8.99 7.58 -13.16
C GLU A 76 8.37 8.74 -12.37
N GLU A 77 8.55 9.98 -12.85
CA GLU A 77 7.91 11.15 -12.24
C GLU A 77 6.39 11.16 -12.53
N MET A 78 5.56 11.22 -11.50
CA MET A 78 4.11 11.32 -11.61
C MET A 78 3.66 12.79 -11.63
N VAL A 79 3.76 13.44 -12.80
CA VAL A 79 3.51 14.88 -12.96
C VAL A 79 2.03 15.21 -12.85
N THR A 80 1.18 14.44 -13.53
CA THR A 80 -0.26 14.71 -13.63
C THR A 80 -1.09 13.88 -12.68
N ARG A 81 -2.37 14.24 -12.54
CA ARG A 81 -3.34 13.38 -11.84
C ARG A 81 -3.55 12.06 -12.60
N GLU A 82 -3.51 12.11 -13.92
CA GLU A 82 -3.68 10.94 -14.78
C GLU A 82 -2.53 9.94 -14.58
N ASP A 83 -1.28 10.39 -14.51
CA ASP A 83 -0.13 9.54 -14.20
C ASP A 83 -0.35 8.81 -12.86
N ARG A 84 -0.81 9.55 -11.84
CA ARG A 84 -1.12 8.97 -10.54
C ARG A 84 -2.30 7.98 -10.55
N MET A 85 -3.29 8.16 -11.43
CA MET A 85 -4.38 7.19 -11.59
C MET A 85 -3.95 5.97 -12.39
N ASN A 86 -3.03 6.14 -13.33
CA ASN A 86 -2.53 5.09 -14.21
C ASN A 86 -1.37 4.27 -13.64
N HIS A 87 -0.82 4.63 -12.46
CA HIS A 87 0.41 4.00 -12.02
C HIS A 87 0.29 2.48 -11.79
N GLY A 88 -0.90 1.97 -11.44
CA GLY A 88 -1.13 0.53 -11.33
C GLY A 88 -0.96 -0.19 -12.66
N ARG A 89 -1.60 0.29 -13.73
CA ARG A 89 -1.44 -0.25 -15.09
C ARG A 89 0.00 -0.11 -15.59
N ARG A 90 0.63 1.05 -15.32
CA ARG A 90 2.02 1.28 -15.66
C ARG A 90 2.96 0.32 -14.91
N SER A 91 2.73 0.09 -13.62
CA SER A 91 3.47 -0.91 -12.84
C SER A 91 3.32 -2.30 -13.43
N ALA A 92 2.12 -2.74 -13.75
CA ALA A 92 1.86 -4.03 -14.38
C ALA A 92 2.62 -4.18 -15.70
N ALA A 93 2.66 -3.13 -16.54
CA ALA A 93 3.42 -3.14 -17.79
C ALA A 93 4.94 -3.26 -17.57
N ILE A 94 5.48 -2.57 -16.56
CA ILE A 94 6.92 -2.64 -16.22
C ILE A 94 7.31 -4.03 -15.72
N VAL A 95 6.47 -4.65 -14.89
CA VAL A 95 6.84 -5.91 -14.22
C VAL A 95 6.62 -7.14 -15.07
N ARG A 96 5.72 -7.12 -16.07
CA ARG A 96 5.39 -8.29 -16.89
C ARG A 96 6.62 -8.98 -17.49
N PRO A 97 7.54 -8.31 -18.19
CA PRO A 97 8.72 -8.97 -18.76
C PRO A 97 9.64 -9.60 -17.70
N PHE A 98 9.72 -8.98 -16.51
CA PHE A 98 10.47 -9.53 -15.38
C PHE A 98 9.83 -10.82 -14.86
N LEU A 99 8.50 -10.83 -14.66
CA LEU A 99 7.76 -12.00 -14.17
C LEU A 99 7.84 -13.18 -15.15
N GLU A 100 7.76 -12.91 -16.46
CA GLU A 100 7.97 -13.91 -17.50
C GLU A 100 9.39 -14.50 -17.43
N GLY A 101 10.39 -13.66 -17.15
CA GLY A 101 11.79 -14.07 -16.95
C GLY A 101 12.02 -14.92 -15.70
N LEU A 102 11.19 -14.82 -14.67
CA LEU A 102 11.22 -15.68 -13.47
C LEU A 102 10.75 -17.12 -13.74
N GLY A 103 10.26 -17.42 -14.93
CA GLY A 103 9.75 -18.73 -15.29
C GLY A 103 8.41 -19.09 -14.64
N LEU A 104 7.63 -18.08 -14.23
CA LEU A 104 6.28 -18.28 -13.73
C LEU A 104 5.36 -18.79 -14.85
N PRO A 105 4.34 -19.62 -14.53
CA PRO A 105 3.28 -19.95 -15.47
C PRO A 105 2.58 -18.69 -16.00
N ALA A 106 2.14 -18.70 -17.26
CA ALA A 106 1.56 -17.52 -17.90
C ALA A 106 0.31 -16.98 -17.15
N ASP A 107 -0.52 -17.89 -16.64
CA ASP A 107 -1.69 -17.54 -15.82
C ASP A 107 -1.31 -16.88 -14.49
N ALA A 108 -0.21 -17.28 -13.87
CA ALA A 108 0.31 -16.62 -12.67
C ALA A 108 0.86 -15.22 -12.98
N VAL A 109 1.54 -15.04 -14.11
CA VAL A 109 1.98 -13.71 -14.56
C VAL A 109 0.78 -12.80 -14.77
N ASP A 110 -0.25 -13.29 -15.46
CA ASP A 110 -1.47 -12.53 -15.74
C ASP A 110 -2.21 -12.16 -14.42
N GLU A 111 -2.34 -13.09 -13.49
CA GLU A 111 -3.00 -12.86 -12.21
C GLU A 111 -2.25 -11.82 -11.36
N ILE A 112 -0.93 -11.91 -11.25
CA ILE A 112 -0.10 -10.93 -10.53
C ILE A 112 -0.20 -9.56 -11.20
N CYS A 113 -0.01 -9.49 -12.52
CA CYS A 113 -0.12 -8.23 -13.27
C CYS A 113 -1.51 -7.61 -13.15
N TYR A 114 -2.57 -8.42 -13.16
CA TYR A 114 -3.93 -7.92 -12.99
C TYR A 114 -4.15 -7.31 -11.60
N GLY A 115 -3.74 -8.00 -10.54
CA GLY A 115 -3.81 -7.45 -9.18
C GLY A 115 -3.04 -6.13 -9.02
N ILE A 116 -1.85 -6.03 -9.65
CA ILE A 116 -1.08 -4.79 -9.69
C ILE A 116 -1.81 -3.71 -10.49
N ALA A 117 -2.39 -4.04 -11.65
CA ALA A 117 -3.05 -3.05 -12.50
C ALA A 117 -4.25 -2.38 -11.82
N ILE A 118 -5.12 -3.18 -11.19
CA ILE A 118 -6.41 -2.72 -10.64
C ILE A 118 -6.31 -2.04 -9.27
N HIS A 119 -5.15 -2.02 -8.61
CA HIS A 119 -5.05 -1.59 -7.20
C HIS A 119 -5.37 -0.10 -6.97
N VAL A 120 -5.38 0.72 -8.04
CA VAL A 120 -5.59 2.17 -7.94
C VAL A 120 -7.03 2.58 -8.25
N ASP A 121 -7.53 2.16 -9.41
CA ASP A 121 -8.78 2.66 -10.00
C ASP A 121 -9.67 1.54 -10.56
N ASP A 122 -9.40 0.30 -10.20
CA ASP A 122 -10.12 -0.89 -10.65
C ASP A 122 -10.02 -1.19 -12.17
N GLU A 123 -9.06 -0.55 -12.88
CA GLU A 123 -8.87 -0.65 -14.31
C GLU A 123 -7.61 -1.47 -14.67
N ALA A 124 -7.68 -2.23 -15.75
CA ALA A 124 -6.55 -2.93 -16.35
C ALA A 124 -6.57 -2.79 -17.87
N ASP A 125 -5.39 -2.81 -18.51
CA ASP A 125 -5.26 -2.71 -19.97
C ASP A 125 -5.43 -4.07 -20.70
N PHE A 126 -5.83 -5.10 -19.96
CA PHE A 126 -6.11 -6.44 -20.48
C PHE A 126 -7.23 -7.12 -19.68
N GLU A 127 -7.90 -8.09 -20.32
CA GLU A 127 -8.97 -8.84 -19.68
C GLU A 127 -8.42 -9.96 -18.80
N TRP A 128 -8.91 -10.03 -17.55
CA TRP A 128 -8.64 -11.11 -16.60
C TRP A 128 -9.82 -11.31 -15.66
N VAL A 129 -9.88 -12.46 -15.03
CA VAL A 129 -10.92 -12.74 -14.04
C VAL A 129 -10.52 -12.12 -12.69
N ARG A 130 -11.35 -11.23 -12.18
CA ARG A 130 -11.16 -10.65 -10.85
C ARG A 130 -11.41 -11.71 -9.78
N THR A 131 -10.42 -11.95 -8.94
CA THR A 131 -10.45 -12.96 -7.88
C THR A 131 -10.18 -12.28 -6.53
N PRO A 132 -10.50 -12.93 -5.39
CA PRO A 132 -10.07 -12.42 -4.08
C PRO A 132 -8.55 -12.26 -3.96
N PHE A 133 -7.76 -13.07 -4.67
CA PHE A 133 -6.30 -12.90 -4.74
C PHE A 133 -5.92 -11.58 -5.44
N SER A 134 -6.53 -11.26 -6.56
CA SER A 134 -6.20 -10.01 -7.29
C SER A 134 -6.58 -8.75 -6.52
N GLU A 135 -7.53 -8.81 -5.58
CA GLU A 135 -7.86 -7.72 -4.66
C GLU A 135 -6.79 -7.50 -3.57
N THR A 136 -5.98 -8.53 -3.28
CA THR A 136 -5.08 -8.53 -2.12
C THR A 136 -4.07 -7.37 -2.15
N VAL A 137 -3.62 -6.97 -3.34
CA VAL A 137 -2.65 -5.86 -3.49
C VAL A 137 -3.28 -4.53 -3.11
N GLY A 138 -4.44 -4.22 -3.67
CA GLY A 138 -5.19 -2.99 -3.37
C GLY A 138 -5.63 -2.92 -1.91
N ASP A 139 -6.05 -4.06 -1.35
CA ASP A 139 -6.39 -4.17 0.07
C ASP A 139 -5.16 -3.91 0.95
N ALA A 140 -4.01 -4.51 0.63
CA ALA A 140 -2.78 -4.34 1.40
C ALA A 140 -2.26 -2.90 1.34
N ASP A 141 -2.30 -2.24 0.17
CA ASP A 141 -1.95 -0.83 0.01
C ASP A 141 -2.87 0.07 0.84
N ASN A 142 -4.18 -0.16 0.76
CA ASN A 142 -5.15 0.59 1.57
C ASN A 142 -4.91 0.40 3.07
N ILE A 143 -4.62 -0.82 3.52
CA ILE A 143 -4.35 -1.14 4.93
C ILE A 143 -3.06 -0.44 5.40
N ASP A 144 -2.00 -0.35 4.58
CA ASP A 144 -0.75 0.35 4.95
C ASP A 144 -0.97 1.84 5.23
N ARG A 145 -2.02 2.45 4.67
CA ARG A 145 -2.34 3.86 4.87
C ARG A 145 -2.89 4.20 6.27
N PHE A 146 -3.12 3.22 7.15
CA PHE A 146 -3.80 3.42 8.42
C PHE A 146 -3.13 2.70 9.59
N ASP A 147 -1.89 3.08 9.91
CA ASP A 147 -1.17 2.57 11.10
C ASP A 147 -0.36 3.68 11.77
N ALA A 148 0.33 3.36 12.84
CA ALA A 148 1.11 4.27 13.69
C ALA A 148 2.07 5.15 12.88
N TYR A 149 2.79 4.56 11.92
CA TYR A 149 3.71 5.29 11.04
C TYR A 149 2.98 6.38 10.24
N ARG A 150 1.80 6.07 9.70
CA ARG A 150 0.99 7.04 8.94
C ARG A 150 0.36 8.13 9.81
N ILE A 151 0.09 7.86 11.08
CA ILE A 151 -0.31 8.92 12.02
C ILE A 151 0.82 9.95 12.14
N TYR A 152 2.05 9.47 12.38
CA TYR A 152 3.23 10.31 12.48
C TYR A 152 3.43 11.15 11.22
N GLU A 153 3.54 10.51 10.05
CA GLU A 153 3.71 11.20 8.76
C GLU A 153 2.61 12.23 8.47
N THR A 154 1.35 11.88 8.76
CA THR A 154 0.22 12.78 8.52
C THR A 154 0.31 14.02 9.40
N LEU A 155 0.64 13.86 10.68
CA LEU A 155 0.77 15.00 11.60
C LEU A 155 1.97 15.89 11.24
N GLU A 156 3.07 15.30 10.78
CA GLU A 156 4.25 16.02 10.32
C GLU A 156 3.95 16.79 9.02
N TYR A 157 3.40 16.12 8.01
CA TYR A 157 3.00 16.73 6.73
C TYR A 157 2.05 17.91 6.92
N LEU A 158 1.10 17.79 7.82
CA LEU A 158 0.14 18.84 8.15
C LEU A 158 0.75 19.96 8.98
N LYS A 159 1.99 19.81 9.46
CA LYS A 159 2.59 20.71 10.45
C LYS A 159 1.67 20.93 11.63
N PHE A 160 1.10 19.86 12.15
CA PHE A 160 0.04 19.88 13.16
C PHE A 160 0.45 20.68 14.40
N SER A 161 1.72 20.66 14.81
CA SER A 161 2.25 21.42 15.95
C SER A 161 2.09 22.94 15.78
N GLU A 162 2.16 23.44 14.53
CA GLU A 162 2.09 24.86 14.18
C GLU A 162 0.65 25.42 14.09
N MET A 163 -0.37 24.54 14.03
CA MET A 163 -1.77 24.92 13.91
C MET A 163 -2.26 25.63 15.19
N SER A 164 -3.24 26.53 15.04
CA SER A 164 -3.99 27.06 16.19
C SER A 164 -4.76 25.95 16.92
N LEU A 165 -5.12 26.17 18.18
CA LEU A 165 -5.90 25.20 18.94
C LEU A 165 -7.27 24.92 18.30
N ALA A 166 -7.89 25.94 17.70
CA ALA A 166 -9.16 25.80 16.98
C ALA A 166 -9.01 24.89 15.76
N ASP A 167 -7.99 25.13 14.93
CA ASP A 167 -7.72 24.34 13.74
C ASP A 167 -7.37 22.89 14.08
N LYS A 168 -6.57 22.68 15.15
CA LYS A 168 -6.26 21.33 15.67
C LYS A 168 -7.53 20.56 16.02
N ARG A 169 -8.46 21.20 16.74
CA ARG A 169 -9.74 20.59 17.16
C ARG A 169 -10.61 20.23 15.97
N GLU A 170 -10.75 21.13 14.99
CA GLU A 170 -11.50 20.91 13.76
C GLU A 170 -10.89 19.77 12.94
N LYS A 171 -9.56 19.79 12.75
CA LYS A 171 -8.84 18.74 12.02
C LYS A 171 -9.01 17.37 12.66
N VAL A 172 -8.89 17.28 13.97
CA VAL A 172 -9.08 16.01 14.70
C VAL A 172 -10.51 15.50 14.55
N ALA A 173 -11.52 16.38 14.73
CA ALA A 173 -12.92 15.99 14.57
C ALA A 173 -13.23 15.46 13.16
N SER A 174 -12.84 16.21 12.13
CA SER A 174 -13.06 15.82 10.73
C SER A 174 -12.32 14.52 10.35
N THR A 175 -11.12 14.30 10.94
CA THR A 175 -10.37 13.05 10.73
C THR A 175 -11.12 11.86 11.34
N ILE A 176 -11.62 11.95 12.56
CA ILE A 176 -12.39 10.88 13.20
C ILE A 176 -13.62 10.52 12.37
N GLU A 177 -14.39 11.53 11.90
CA GLU A 177 -15.56 11.30 11.07
C GLU A 177 -15.22 10.58 9.75
N LYS A 178 -14.11 10.97 9.13
CA LYS A 178 -13.61 10.30 7.91
C LYS A 178 -13.26 8.84 8.20
N LEU A 179 -12.51 8.57 9.27
CA LEU A 179 -12.10 7.21 9.65
C LEU A 179 -13.29 6.30 9.96
N ILE A 180 -14.32 6.83 10.62
CA ILE A 180 -15.55 6.07 10.90
C ILE A 180 -16.24 5.66 9.59
N ARG A 181 -16.36 6.57 8.62
CA ARG A 181 -16.94 6.23 7.31
C ARG A 181 -16.15 5.18 6.55
N LEU A 182 -14.81 5.19 6.69
CA LEU A 182 -13.95 4.21 6.03
C LEU A 182 -14.13 2.78 6.54
N LYS A 183 -14.74 2.57 7.71
CA LYS A 183 -15.07 1.23 8.20
C LYS A 183 -16.05 0.48 7.29
N GLU A 184 -16.86 1.19 6.51
CA GLU A 184 -17.82 0.60 5.58
C GLU A 184 -17.20 0.14 4.25
N MET A 185 -15.90 0.41 4.03
CA MET A 185 -15.20 0.00 2.80
C MET A 185 -15.26 -1.52 2.64
N LYS A 186 -15.57 -1.95 1.44
CA LYS A 186 -15.53 -3.38 1.07
C LYS A 186 -14.10 -3.74 0.70
N LEU A 187 -13.67 -4.90 1.12
CA LEU A 187 -12.38 -5.50 0.82
C LEU A 187 -12.59 -6.90 0.24
N GLY A 188 -11.60 -7.42 -0.45
CA GLY A 188 -11.69 -8.66 -1.21
C GLY A 188 -11.83 -9.92 -0.34
N THR A 189 -11.34 -9.86 0.92
CA THR A 189 -11.36 -11.02 1.83
C THR A 189 -11.77 -10.65 3.25
N ALA A 190 -12.17 -11.67 4.04
CA ALA A 190 -12.47 -11.49 5.45
C ALA A 190 -11.23 -11.08 6.25
N THR A 191 -10.08 -11.68 5.96
CA THR A 191 -8.80 -11.35 6.60
C THR A 191 -8.40 -9.90 6.34
N ALA A 192 -8.50 -9.42 5.10
CA ALA A 192 -8.23 -8.03 4.77
C ALA A 192 -9.18 -7.08 5.52
N LYS A 193 -10.47 -7.43 5.61
CA LYS A 193 -11.46 -6.66 6.35
C LYS A 193 -11.14 -6.56 7.83
N ASP A 194 -10.73 -7.65 8.45
CA ASP A 194 -10.37 -7.68 9.86
C ASP A 194 -9.12 -6.83 10.14
N LEU A 195 -8.08 -6.93 9.31
CA LEU A 195 -6.88 -6.10 9.40
C LEU A 195 -7.21 -4.60 9.22
N TRP A 196 -8.05 -4.29 8.24
CA TRP A 196 -8.52 -2.93 8.00
C TRP A 196 -9.22 -2.33 9.22
N LEU A 197 -10.18 -3.06 9.80
CA LEU A 197 -10.90 -2.60 10.97
C LEU A 197 -10.01 -2.43 12.19
N GLN A 198 -9.07 -3.35 12.43
CA GLN A 198 -8.11 -3.24 13.52
C GLN A 198 -7.26 -1.97 13.40
N ARG A 199 -6.77 -1.65 12.21
CA ARG A 199 -5.97 -0.44 11.99
C ARG A 199 -6.78 0.84 12.09
N LEU A 200 -8.00 0.84 11.58
CA LEU A 200 -8.91 1.99 11.75
C LEU A 200 -9.28 2.22 13.22
N ASP A 201 -9.53 1.16 13.98
CA ASP A 201 -9.84 1.27 15.41
C ASP A 201 -8.66 1.84 16.21
N TYR A 202 -7.44 1.42 15.91
CA TYR A 202 -6.23 1.99 16.48
C TYR A 202 -6.10 3.49 16.13
N TYR A 203 -6.28 3.84 14.87
CA TYR A 203 -6.18 5.20 14.36
C TYR A 203 -7.24 6.12 15.00
N ILE A 204 -8.50 5.67 15.05
CA ILE A 204 -9.60 6.37 15.72
C ILE A 204 -9.28 6.56 17.20
N GLY A 205 -8.82 5.51 17.88
CA GLY A 205 -8.45 5.55 19.30
C GLY A 205 -7.37 6.59 19.61
N PHE A 206 -6.37 6.72 18.73
CA PHE A 206 -5.35 7.77 18.85
C PHE A 206 -5.97 9.18 18.75
N TYR A 207 -6.80 9.43 17.71
CA TYR A 207 -7.40 10.74 17.50
C TYR A 207 -8.43 11.10 18.58
N GLU A 208 -9.15 10.12 19.12
CA GLU A 208 -10.05 10.34 20.26
C GLU A 208 -9.29 10.78 21.53
N LYS A 209 -8.14 10.16 21.82
CA LYS A 209 -7.26 10.60 22.89
C LYS A 209 -6.74 12.00 22.64
N LEU A 210 -6.28 12.30 21.44
CA LEU A 210 -5.80 13.62 21.06
C LEU A 210 -6.92 14.66 21.18
N ARG A 211 -8.15 14.36 20.75
CA ARG A 211 -9.34 15.20 20.93
C ARG A 211 -9.60 15.55 22.38
N SER A 212 -9.51 14.56 23.27
CA SER A 212 -9.68 14.77 24.70
C SER A 212 -8.63 15.70 25.27
N GLN A 213 -7.35 15.53 24.92
CA GLN A 213 -6.26 16.40 25.37
C GLN A 213 -6.43 17.84 24.88
N LEU A 214 -6.80 18.02 23.60
CA LEU A 214 -7.05 19.34 23.02
C LEU A 214 -8.24 20.05 23.67
N LYS A 215 -9.27 19.31 24.10
CA LYS A 215 -10.38 19.89 24.87
C LYS A 215 -9.89 20.51 26.18
N ASN A 216 -8.98 19.83 26.85
CA ASN A 216 -8.46 20.26 28.16
C ASN A 216 -7.30 21.29 28.04
N SER A 217 -6.92 21.69 26.84
CA SER A 217 -5.79 22.60 26.59
C SER A 217 -6.15 24.09 26.75
N SER A 218 -7.40 24.46 27.05
CA SER A 218 -7.83 25.86 27.17
C SER A 218 -8.66 26.16 28.39
N THR A 219 -9.00 25.17 29.26
CA THR A 219 -9.82 25.35 30.44
C THR A 219 -9.30 24.48 31.58
N ILE A 220 -9.31 25.01 32.78
CA ILE A 220 -9.15 24.23 34.02
C ILE A 220 -10.57 23.82 34.45
N LEU A 221 -10.83 22.52 34.52
CA LEU A 221 -12.11 21.96 34.96
C LEU A 221 -12.10 21.79 36.47
#